data_1d04906efb81a3b3a4c44724a7c44902
#
_entry.id   1d04906efb81a3b3a4c44724a7c44902
#
_cell.length_a   1.000
_cell.length_b   1.000
_cell.length_c   1.000
_cell.angle_alpha   90.00
_cell.angle_beta   90.00
_cell.angle_gamma   90.00
#
_symmetry.space_group_name_H-M   'P 1'
#
loop_
_entity.id
_entity.type
_entity.pdbx_description
1 polymer ?
#
loop_
_entity_poly.entity_id
_entity_poly.type
_entity_poly.pdbx_seq_one_letter_code
_entity_poly.pdbx_strand_id
1 'polypeptide(L)'
;MNDGVERQVNIVINNLLYNPQAVAQLLAWLNERYPFTQFHISRQIYMGVWDSLLYEGFSLAIGVTGTEALANTFSLDPLGSVQWRFVMAADHPLANVEEPLTEAQLRRFPAVNIEDSARTLTKRVAWRLPGQKEIIVPDMETKIAAHLAGVGIGFLPKSLCQSMIDNQQLVSRVIPTMRPPSPLSLAWRKFGSGKAVEDIVTLFTQRRPEISGFLEIFGNPRS
;
A
#
# COMPACT_ATOMS: atom_id res chain seq x y z
N MET A 1 24.29 -19.79 -22.74
CA MET A 1 24.03 -20.41 -21.43
C MET A 1 23.27 -19.41 -20.58
N ASN A 2 22.17 -19.84 -20.01
CA ASN A 2 21.35 -18.94 -19.18
C ASN A 2 21.97 -18.97 -17.77
N ASP A 3 22.80 -17.98 -17.46
CA ASP A 3 23.58 -17.89 -16.20
C ASP A 3 22.72 -17.67 -14.94
N GLY A 4 21.53 -18.27 -14.86
CA GLY A 4 20.60 -18.13 -13.74
C GLY A 4 19.82 -16.82 -13.76
N VAL A 5 19.81 -16.11 -14.89
CA VAL A 5 19.02 -14.88 -15.08
C VAL A 5 17.65 -15.24 -15.64
N GLU A 6 16.60 -14.73 -15.03
CA GLU A 6 15.23 -14.94 -15.48
C GLU A 6 14.98 -14.29 -16.85
N ARG A 7 14.18 -14.93 -17.70
CA ARG A 7 13.69 -14.34 -18.95
C ARG A 7 12.57 -13.32 -18.69
N GLN A 8 11.82 -13.55 -17.64
CA GLN A 8 10.71 -12.68 -17.23
C GLN A 8 10.64 -12.63 -15.71
N VAL A 9 10.45 -11.43 -15.18
CA VAL A 9 10.20 -11.17 -13.77
C VAL A 9 8.91 -10.37 -13.62
N ASN A 10 7.96 -10.94 -12.90
CA ASN A 10 6.68 -10.30 -12.60
C ASN A 10 6.72 -9.80 -11.15
N ILE A 11 6.54 -8.50 -10.97
CA ILE A 11 6.61 -7.82 -9.68
C ILE A 11 5.24 -7.22 -9.38
N VAL A 12 4.66 -7.60 -8.25
CA VAL A 12 3.44 -6.97 -7.74
C VAL A 12 3.79 -5.94 -6.67
N ILE A 13 3.18 -4.77 -6.74
CA ILE A 13 3.41 -3.66 -5.81
C ILE A 13 2.10 -3.31 -5.13
N ASN A 14 2.12 -3.29 -3.79
CA ASN A 14 0.98 -2.82 -3.02
C ASN A 14 0.67 -1.36 -3.37
N ASN A 15 -0.60 -1.08 -3.61
CA ASN A 15 -1.11 0.27 -3.91
C ASN A 15 -0.59 1.35 -2.93
N LEU A 16 -0.39 1.01 -1.66
CA LEU A 16 0.14 1.94 -0.65
C LEU A 16 1.58 2.37 -0.94
N LEU A 17 2.39 1.49 -1.53
CA LEU A 17 3.81 1.71 -1.82
C LEU A 17 4.05 2.16 -3.26
N TYR A 18 3.01 2.11 -4.09
CA TYR A 18 3.14 2.41 -5.51
C TYR A 18 3.41 3.89 -5.75
N ASN A 19 4.54 4.16 -6.38
CA ASN A 19 4.99 5.50 -6.76
C ASN A 19 5.60 5.39 -8.17
N PRO A 20 5.03 6.06 -9.18
CA PRO A 20 5.53 5.95 -10.56
C PRO A 20 7.00 6.28 -10.72
N GLN A 21 7.51 7.26 -9.99
CA GLN A 21 8.92 7.65 -10.04
C GLN A 21 9.84 6.57 -9.45
N ALA A 22 9.42 5.97 -8.33
CA ALA A 22 10.15 4.85 -7.70
C ALA A 22 10.16 3.62 -8.62
N VAL A 23 9.04 3.30 -9.24
CA VAL A 23 8.92 2.20 -10.22
C VAL A 23 9.84 2.45 -11.41
N ALA A 24 9.82 3.64 -11.99
CA ALA A 24 10.67 3.99 -13.12
C ALA A 24 12.16 3.92 -12.76
N GLN A 25 12.56 4.37 -11.57
CA GLN A 25 13.94 4.28 -11.10
C GLN A 25 14.40 2.82 -10.96
N LEU A 26 13.56 1.97 -10.37
CA LEU A 26 13.85 0.53 -10.27
C LEU A 26 13.96 -0.12 -11.65
N LEU A 27 13.04 0.18 -12.56
CA LEU A 27 13.05 -0.37 -13.91
C LEU A 27 14.26 0.11 -14.73
N ALA A 28 14.69 1.35 -14.56
CA ALA A 28 15.90 1.86 -15.23
C ALA A 28 17.13 1.08 -14.76
N TRP A 29 17.28 0.85 -13.46
CA TRP A 29 18.36 0.07 -12.90
C TRP A 29 18.34 -1.39 -13.40
N LEU A 30 17.16 -2.01 -13.40
CA LEU A 30 16.98 -3.39 -13.83
C LEU A 30 17.24 -3.54 -15.35
N ASN A 31 16.74 -2.62 -16.17
CA ASN A 31 16.91 -2.68 -17.62
C ASN A 31 18.37 -2.54 -18.04
N GLU A 32 19.12 -1.72 -17.36
CA GLU A 32 20.56 -1.59 -17.60
C GLU A 32 21.32 -2.88 -17.22
N ARG A 33 20.96 -3.48 -16.09
CA ARG A 33 21.63 -4.66 -15.56
C ARG A 33 21.19 -5.96 -16.22
N TYR A 34 19.93 -6.03 -16.61
CA TYR A 34 19.31 -7.23 -17.21
C TYR A 34 18.61 -6.88 -18.54
N PRO A 35 19.38 -6.54 -19.57
CA PRO A 35 18.81 -6.00 -20.82
C PRO A 35 17.95 -7.01 -21.61
N PHE A 36 18.05 -8.30 -21.31
CA PHE A 36 17.29 -9.36 -22.00
C PHE A 36 16.15 -9.93 -21.16
N THR A 37 15.96 -9.42 -19.94
CA THR A 37 14.85 -9.82 -19.06
C THR A 37 13.64 -8.92 -19.30
N GLN A 38 12.47 -9.54 -19.43
CA GLN A 38 11.20 -8.81 -19.46
C GLN A 38 10.72 -8.58 -18.04
N PHE A 39 10.32 -7.36 -17.75
CA PHE A 39 9.75 -6.99 -16.45
C PHE A 39 8.29 -6.61 -16.61
N HIS A 40 7.45 -7.16 -15.74
CA HIS A 40 6.03 -6.84 -15.67
C HIS A 40 5.71 -6.33 -14.26
N ILE A 41 5.16 -5.13 -14.18
CA ILE A 41 4.76 -4.50 -12.93
C ILE A 41 3.23 -4.55 -12.84
N SER A 42 2.72 -4.99 -11.71
CA SER A 42 1.29 -4.95 -11.38
C SER A 42 1.06 -4.18 -10.09
N ARG A 43 0.01 -3.38 -10.06
CA ARG A 43 -0.44 -2.66 -8.87
C ARG A 43 -1.68 -3.36 -8.33
N GLN A 44 -1.62 -3.83 -7.08
CA GLN A 44 -2.72 -4.55 -6.44
C GLN A 44 -3.01 -3.98 -5.04
N ILE A 45 -4.15 -4.36 -4.48
CA ILE A 45 -4.69 -3.80 -3.24
C ILE A 45 -4.92 -4.95 -2.25
N TYR A 46 -4.40 -4.79 -1.02
CA TYR A 46 -4.58 -5.74 0.09
C TYR A 46 -4.28 -7.20 -0.31
N MET A 47 -5.26 -8.10 -0.17
CA MET A 47 -5.09 -9.53 -0.47
C MET A 47 -4.87 -9.82 -1.96
N GLY A 48 -5.16 -8.86 -2.84
CA GLY A 48 -4.81 -8.96 -4.26
C GLY A 48 -3.31 -9.08 -4.51
N VAL A 49 -2.47 -8.55 -3.61
CA VAL A 49 -1.02 -8.72 -3.67
C VAL A 49 -0.65 -10.20 -3.46
N TRP A 50 -1.24 -10.84 -2.44
CA TRP A 50 -1.05 -12.28 -2.19
C TRP A 50 -1.62 -13.16 -3.30
N ASP A 51 -2.78 -12.80 -3.88
CA ASP A 51 -3.35 -13.51 -5.03
C ASP A 51 -2.35 -13.57 -6.19
N SER A 52 -1.69 -12.47 -6.49
CA SER A 52 -0.69 -12.39 -7.55
C SER A 52 0.49 -13.33 -7.29
N LEU A 53 0.99 -13.40 -6.06
CA LEU A 53 2.06 -14.31 -5.69
C LEU A 53 1.63 -15.78 -5.75
N LEU A 54 0.46 -16.10 -5.20
CA LEU A 54 0.00 -17.48 -5.03
C LEU A 54 -0.55 -18.09 -6.32
N TYR A 55 -1.27 -17.31 -7.12
CA TYR A 55 -2.10 -17.82 -8.21
C TYR A 55 -1.78 -17.27 -9.59
N GLU A 56 -1.04 -16.16 -9.68
CA GLU A 56 -0.79 -15.48 -10.96
C GLU A 56 0.68 -15.54 -11.41
N GLY A 57 1.52 -16.30 -10.71
CA GLY A 57 2.93 -16.52 -11.11
C GLY A 57 3.86 -15.35 -10.87
N PHE A 58 3.51 -14.40 -10.01
CA PHE A 58 4.41 -13.31 -9.63
C PHE A 58 5.56 -13.84 -8.75
N SER A 59 6.75 -13.32 -9.01
CA SER A 59 7.99 -13.77 -8.35
C SER A 59 8.28 -13.02 -7.06
N LEU A 60 7.86 -11.76 -6.99
CA LEU A 60 8.20 -10.84 -5.91
C LEU A 60 7.07 -9.86 -5.68
N ALA A 61 6.82 -9.56 -4.41
CA ALA A 61 5.84 -8.57 -3.98
C ALA A 61 6.48 -7.49 -3.11
N ILE A 62 6.22 -6.23 -3.45
CA ILE A 62 6.63 -5.08 -2.65
C ILE A 62 5.42 -4.64 -1.83
N GLY A 63 5.40 -5.05 -0.56
CA GLY A 63 4.36 -4.70 0.39
C GLY A 63 3.27 -5.75 0.59
N VAL A 64 3.55 -6.81 1.32
CA VAL A 64 2.56 -7.80 1.76
C VAL A 64 2.19 -7.59 3.21
N THR A 65 0.95 -7.96 3.56
CA THR A 65 0.44 -7.94 4.94
C THR A 65 0.20 -9.36 5.44
N GLY A 66 0.42 -9.63 6.73
CA GLY A 66 0.03 -10.85 7.43
C GLY A 66 0.66 -12.12 6.83
N THR A 67 1.28 -13.02 7.57
CA THR A 67 2.25 -13.85 6.88
C THR A 67 2.45 -15.27 7.36
N GLU A 68 1.95 -15.61 8.51
CA GLU A 68 2.39 -16.84 9.17
C GLU A 68 2.05 -18.12 8.41
N ALA A 69 0.90 -18.15 7.73
CA ALA A 69 0.45 -19.33 6.99
C ALA A 69 1.25 -19.60 5.69
N LEU A 70 2.07 -18.64 5.22
CA LEU A 70 2.76 -18.71 3.93
C LEU A 70 4.30 -18.76 4.06
N ALA A 71 4.80 -18.79 5.29
CA ALA A 71 6.24 -18.75 5.59
C ALA A 71 7.06 -19.91 5.00
N ASN A 72 6.44 -21.01 4.65
CA ASN A 72 7.14 -22.16 4.05
C ASN A 72 7.42 -21.97 2.55
N THR A 73 6.64 -21.19 1.86
CA THR A 73 6.75 -20.97 0.41
C THR A 73 7.48 -19.67 0.07
N PHE A 74 7.32 -18.64 0.91
CA PHE A 74 7.85 -17.32 0.68
C PHE A 74 8.82 -16.90 1.78
N SER A 75 9.86 -16.20 1.38
CA SER A 75 10.71 -15.43 2.28
C SER A 75 10.15 -14.02 2.44
N LEU A 76 10.32 -13.46 3.62
CA LEU A 76 9.78 -12.16 3.99
C LEU A 76 10.86 -11.29 4.61
N ASP A 77 10.84 -10.00 4.28
CA ASP A 77 11.69 -8.99 4.93
C ASP A 77 10.83 -7.77 5.28
N PRO A 78 10.77 -7.37 6.57
CA PRO A 78 9.99 -6.20 6.97
C PRO A 78 10.47 -4.93 6.29
N LEU A 79 9.53 -4.16 5.74
CA LEU A 79 9.81 -2.85 5.12
C LEU A 79 9.55 -1.69 6.07
N GLY A 80 8.48 -1.77 6.86
CA GLY A 80 8.06 -0.74 7.78
C GLY A 80 6.57 -0.86 8.11
N SER A 81 6.04 0.13 8.83
CA SER A 81 4.63 0.20 9.19
C SER A 81 4.01 1.50 8.70
N VAL A 82 2.86 1.40 8.05
CA VAL A 82 2.07 2.55 7.62
C VAL A 82 1.26 3.06 8.80
N GLN A 83 1.44 4.34 9.14
CA GLN A 83 0.63 5.04 10.13
C GLN A 83 -0.61 5.63 9.45
N TRP A 84 -1.74 5.69 10.16
CA TRP A 84 -3.01 6.14 9.63
C TRP A 84 -3.52 7.38 10.35
N ARG A 85 -4.26 8.22 9.61
CA ARG A 85 -5.05 9.35 10.13
C ARG A 85 -6.48 9.22 9.66
N PHE A 86 -7.43 9.42 10.57
CA PHE A 86 -8.84 9.54 10.19
C PHE A 86 -9.09 10.97 9.75
N VAL A 87 -9.51 11.17 8.51
CA VAL A 87 -9.55 12.49 7.88
C VAL A 87 -10.89 12.81 7.24
N MET A 88 -11.11 14.09 7.06
CA MET A 88 -12.21 14.68 6.30
C MET A 88 -11.77 16.05 5.79
N ALA A 89 -12.53 16.61 4.84
CA ALA A 89 -12.29 17.96 4.36
C ALA A 89 -12.38 18.98 5.51
N ALA A 90 -11.61 20.05 5.42
CA ALA A 90 -11.57 21.09 6.47
C ALA A 90 -12.93 21.77 6.70
N ASP A 91 -13.77 21.83 5.68
CA ASP A 91 -15.14 22.37 5.73
C ASP A 91 -16.22 21.30 5.96
N HIS A 92 -15.85 20.07 6.25
CA HIS A 92 -16.79 18.98 6.54
C HIS A 92 -17.64 19.31 7.78
N PRO A 93 -18.92 18.91 7.81
CA PRO A 93 -19.79 19.14 8.98
C PRO A 93 -19.25 18.61 10.31
N LEU A 94 -18.44 17.54 10.29
CA LEU A 94 -17.83 16.97 11.50
C LEU A 94 -16.43 17.54 11.81
N ALA A 95 -15.92 18.47 11.02
CA ALA A 95 -14.54 18.95 11.16
C ALA A 95 -14.27 19.63 12.51
N ASN A 96 -15.27 20.29 13.10
CA ASN A 96 -15.14 21.04 14.35
C ASN A 96 -16.02 20.49 15.50
N VAL A 97 -16.59 19.30 15.31
CA VAL A 97 -17.40 18.66 16.37
C VAL A 97 -16.46 18.14 17.46
N GLU A 98 -16.93 18.19 18.73
CA GLU A 98 -16.15 17.73 19.88
C GLU A 98 -15.75 16.24 19.76
N GLU A 99 -14.49 15.94 20.09
CA GLU A 99 -13.93 14.60 20.09
C GLU A 99 -14.16 13.84 21.39
N PRO A 100 -14.24 12.51 21.34
CA PRO A 100 -14.22 11.67 20.14
C PRO A 100 -15.54 11.75 19.38
N LEU A 101 -15.48 11.69 18.05
CA LEU A 101 -16.68 11.60 17.22
C LEU A 101 -17.40 10.28 17.53
N THR A 102 -18.75 10.33 17.61
CA THR A 102 -19.54 9.13 17.87
C THR A 102 -19.78 8.32 16.58
N GLU A 103 -20.05 7.02 16.72
CA GLU A 103 -20.45 6.20 15.59
C GLU A 103 -21.72 6.72 14.90
N ALA A 104 -22.68 7.22 15.67
CA ALA A 104 -23.90 7.80 15.12
C ALA A 104 -23.62 9.03 14.23
N GLN A 105 -22.67 9.88 14.63
CA GLN A 105 -22.24 11.02 13.83
C GLN A 105 -21.53 10.56 12.54
N LEU A 106 -20.61 9.61 12.66
CA LEU A 106 -19.83 9.08 11.51
C LEU A 106 -20.73 8.39 10.48
N ARG A 107 -21.73 7.64 10.94
CA ARG A 107 -22.62 6.85 10.09
C ARG A 107 -23.45 7.70 9.13
N ARG A 108 -23.60 8.99 9.40
CA ARG A 108 -24.35 9.93 8.55
C ARG A 108 -23.62 10.28 7.26
N PHE A 109 -22.34 9.99 7.16
CA PHE A 109 -21.48 10.38 6.03
C PHE A 109 -20.90 9.17 5.36
N PRO A 110 -20.65 9.21 4.04
CA PRO A 110 -20.07 8.08 3.34
C PRO A 110 -18.65 7.77 3.81
N ALA A 111 -18.33 6.49 3.95
CA ALA A 111 -16.95 6.02 4.03
C ALA A 111 -16.38 5.92 2.61
N VAL A 112 -15.24 6.55 2.36
CA VAL A 112 -14.55 6.43 1.07
C VAL A 112 -13.46 5.39 1.19
N ASN A 113 -13.53 4.34 0.38
CA ASN A 113 -12.64 3.18 0.46
C ASN A 113 -12.11 2.77 -0.90
N ILE A 114 -10.99 2.07 -0.88
CA ILE A 114 -10.42 1.36 -2.01
C ILE A 114 -10.68 -0.12 -1.79
N GLU A 115 -11.31 -0.79 -2.77
CA GLU A 115 -11.68 -2.19 -2.66
C GLU A 115 -10.44 -3.09 -2.79
N ASP A 116 -10.38 -4.14 -1.95
CA ASP A 116 -9.41 -5.22 -2.07
C ASP A 116 -9.51 -5.85 -3.47
N SER A 117 -8.38 -5.99 -4.15
CA SER A 117 -8.33 -6.51 -5.53
C SER A 117 -8.22 -8.04 -5.59
N ALA A 118 -8.34 -8.75 -4.48
CA ALA A 118 -8.30 -10.20 -4.45
C ALA A 118 -9.42 -10.81 -5.30
N ARG A 119 -9.06 -11.84 -6.07
CA ARG A 119 -9.98 -12.61 -6.91
C ARG A 119 -10.23 -13.99 -6.35
N THR A 120 -9.22 -14.63 -5.81
CA THR A 120 -9.26 -16.00 -5.28
C THR A 120 -9.31 -16.00 -3.76
N LEU A 121 -8.47 -15.21 -3.10
CA LEU A 121 -8.48 -15.06 -1.65
C LEU A 121 -9.68 -14.24 -1.20
N THR A 122 -10.08 -14.42 0.05
CA THR A 122 -11.13 -13.62 0.68
C THR A 122 -10.68 -12.17 0.78
N LYS A 123 -11.50 -11.26 0.24
CA LYS A 123 -11.23 -9.82 0.30
C LYS A 123 -11.21 -9.32 1.74
N ARG A 124 -10.27 -8.44 2.03
CA ARG A 124 -10.21 -7.70 3.29
C ARG A 124 -11.29 -6.63 3.31
N VAL A 125 -11.99 -6.49 4.44
CA VAL A 125 -12.99 -5.44 4.63
C VAL A 125 -12.28 -4.15 5.05
N ALA A 126 -12.52 -3.06 4.31
CA ALA A 126 -12.08 -1.73 4.67
C ALA A 126 -12.95 -1.14 5.79
N TRP A 127 -12.50 -0.01 6.37
CA TRP A 127 -13.26 0.64 7.43
C TRP A 127 -14.64 1.10 6.95
N ARG A 128 -15.66 0.60 7.58
CA ARG A 128 -17.06 1.03 7.40
C ARG A 128 -17.88 0.61 8.62
N LEU A 129 -18.70 1.49 9.13
CA LEU A 129 -19.66 1.15 10.18
C LEU A 129 -20.89 0.43 9.60
N PRO A 130 -21.54 -0.44 10.38
CA PRO A 130 -22.78 -1.09 9.94
C PRO A 130 -23.83 -0.05 9.53
N GLY A 131 -24.40 -0.24 8.33
CA GLY A 131 -25.40 0.67 7.78
C GLY A 131 -24.88 1.98 7.19
N GLN A 132 -23.57 2.24 7.27
CA GLN A 132 -22.94 3.41 6.66
C GLN A 132 -22.85 3.25 5.14
N LYS A 133 -23.16 4.33 4.40
CA LYS A 133 -22.93 4.37 2.95
C LYS A 133 -21.43 4.26 2.66
N GLU A 134 -21.08 3.46 1.65
CA GLU A 134 -19.72 3.33 1.17
C GLU A 134 -19.60 3.84 -0.25
N ILE A 135 -18.52 4.58 -0.52
CA ILE A 135 -18.13 4.99 -1.87
C ILE A 135 -16.79 4.32 -2.15
N ILE A 136 -16.76 3.50 -3.18
CA ILE A 136 -15.58 2.72 -3.56
C ILE A 136 -14.90 3.40 -4.74
N VAL A 137 -13.59 3.65 -4.60
CA VAL A 137 -12.74 4.27 -5.62
C VAL A 137 -11.58 3.33 -5.98
N PRO A 138 -10.98 3.47 -7.17
CA PRO A 138 -10.04 2.49 -7.68
C PRO A 138 -8.62 2.58 -7.12
N ASP A 139 -8.22 3.73 -6.60
CA ASP A 139 -6.83 3.98 -6.20
C ASP A 139 -6.71 5.03 -5.09
N MET A 140 -5.50 5.16 -4.55
CA MET A 140 -5.20 6.06 -3.45
C MET A 140 -5.32 7.54 -3.88
N GLU A 141 -4.90 7.87 -5.07
CA GLU A 141 -4.97 9.24 -5.60
C GLU A 141 -6.41 9.73 -5.66
N THR A 142 -7.33 8.87 -6.11
CA THR A 142 -8.77 9.17 -6.16
C THR A 142 -9.36 9.27 -4.76
N LYS A 143 -8.94 8.39 -3.84
CA LYS A 143 -9.39 8.45 -2.44
C LYS A 143 -9.00 9.79 -1.79
N ILE A 144 -7.76 10.20 -1.94
CA ILE A 144 -7.28 11.50 -1.41
C ILE A 144 -8.09 12.66 -2.01
N ALA A 145 -8.26 12.66 -3.33
CA ALA A 145 -9.05 13.69 -4.02
C ALA A 145 -10.51 13.73 -3.53
N ALA A 146 -11.11 12.57 -3.28
CA ALA A 146 -12.47 12.46 -2.76
C ALA A 146 -12.60 13.07 -1.35
N HIS A 147 -11.65 12.81 -0.46
CA HIS A 147 -11.64 13.44 0.87
C HIS A 147 -11.48 14.97 0.77
N LEU A 148 -10.57 15.43 -0.08
CA LEU A 148 -10.39 16.88 -0.31
C LEU A 148 -11.65 17.55 -0.87
N ALA A 149 -12.39 16.85 -1.72
CA ALA A 149 -13.65 17.34 -2.30
C ALA A 149 -14.85 17.25 -1.33
N GLY A 150 -14.65 16.72 -0.13
CA GLY A 150 -15.72 16.57 0.86
C GLY A 150 -16.72 15.44 0.56
N VAL A 151 -16.34 14.48 -0.28
CA VAL A 151 -17.21 13.35 -0.65
C VAL A 151 -17.54 12.46 0.54
N GLY A 152 -16.56 12.25 1.44
CA GLY A 152 -16.75 11.43 2.62
C GLY A 152 -15.54 11.39 3.54
N ILE A 153 -15.56 10.43 4.46
CA ILE A 153 -14.63 10.31 5.58
C ILE A 153 -13.91 8.96 5.53
N GLY A 154 -12.75 8.86 6.17
CA GLY A 154 -12.01 7.61 6.26
C GLY A 154 -10.55 7.77 6.65
N PHE A 155 -9.82 6.66 6.61
CA PHE A 155 -8.41 6.63 6.94
C PHE A 155 -7.54 6.85 5.72
N LEU A 156 -6.51 7.69 5.87
CA LEU A 156 -5.42 7.85 4.91
C LEU A 156 -4.07 7.59 5.59
N PRO A 157 -3.06 7.09 4.85
CA PRO A 157 -1.71 7.03 5.36
C PRO A 157 -1.23 8.42 5.82
N LYS A 158 -0.67 8.48 7.02
CA LYS A 158 -0.16 9.73 7.60
C LYS A 158 0.78 10.48 6.66
N SER A 159 1.74 9.78 6.07
CA SER A 159 2.75 10.39 5.19
C SER A 159 2.17 10.97 3.90
N LEU A 160 1.01 10.48 3.45
CA LEU A 160 0.33 11.00 2.25
C LEU A 160 -0.59 12.18 2.55
N CYS A 161 -1.07 12.33 3.77
CA CYS A 161 -2.05 13.37 4.10
C CYS A 161 -1.53 14.46 5.05
N GLN A 162 -0.37 14.28 5.67
CA GLN A 162 0.11 15.21 6.70
C GLN A 162 0.31 16.63 6.16
N SER A 163 0.86 16.79 4.96
CA SER A 163 0.99 18.11 4.35
C SER A 163 -0.35 18.80 4.10
N MET A 164 -1.38 18.04 3.74
CA MET A 164 -2.73 18.57 3.54
C MET A 164 -3.40 18.95 4.86
N ILE A 165 -3.09 18.23 5.94
CA ILE A 165 -3.53 18.58 7.30
C ILE A 165 -2.84 19.86 7.75
N ASP A 166 -1.52 19.95 7.56
CA ASP A 166 -0.73 21.13 7.92
C ASP A 166 -1.17 22.38 7.15
N ASN A 167 -1.56 22.21 5.88
CA ASN A 167 -2.08 23.28 5.03
C ASN A 167 -3.57 23.54 5.20
N GLN A 168 -4.23 22.91 6.18
CA GLN A 168 -5.64 23.10 6.52
C GLN A 168 -6.61 22.74 5.37
N GLN A 169 -6.22 21.84 4.49
CA GLN A 169 -7.09 21.28 3.45
C GLN A 169 -7.89 20.08 3.96
N LEU A 170 -7.28 19.31 4.86
CA LEU A 170 -7.90 18.21 5.59
C LEU A 170 -7.78 18.45 7.09
N VAL A 171 -8.66 17.83 7.87
CA VAL A 171 -8.55 17.74 9.31
C VAL A 171 -8.46 16.29 9.73
N SER A 172 -7.62 16.01 10.73
CA SER A 172 -7.52 14.71 11.37
C SER A 172 -8.37 14.70 12.63
N ARG A 173 -9.17 13.63 12.80
CA ARG A 173 -10.11 13.53 13.93
C ARG A 173 -9.95 12.22 14.67
N VAL A 174 -10.32 12.23 15.96
CA VAL A 174 -10.34 11.02 16.79
C VAL A 174 -11.73 10.39 16.74
N ILE A 175 -11.75 9.09 16.47
CA ILE A 175 -12.97 8.26 16.44
C ILE A 175 -12.85 7.13 17.46
N PRO A 176 -13.97 6.42 17.82
CA PRO A 176 -13.92 5.39 18.88
C PRO A 176 -12.91 4.27 18.64
N THR A 177 -12.77 3.82 17.39
CA THR A 177 -11.81 2.78 17.03
C THR A 177 -10.83 3.29 15.99
N MET A 178 -9.62 3.64 16.43
CA MET A 178 -8.55 4.08 15.53
C MET A 178 -7.88 2.88 14.86
N ARG A 179 -7.46 3.06 13.61
CA ARG A 179 -6.75 2.04 12.86
C ARG A 179 -5.32 1.90 13.37
N PRO A 180 -4.87 0.69 13.79
CA PRO A 180 -3.49 0.48 14.19
C PRO A 180 -2.55 0.57 12.99
N PRO A 181 -1.23 0.81 13.22
CA PRO A 181 -0.23 0.76 12.16
C PRO A 181 -0.29 -0.55 11.39
N SER A 182 -0.08 -0.47 10.07
CA SER A 182 -0.08 -1.64 9.19
C SER A 182 1.35 -2.01 8.80
N PRO A 183 1.91 -3.10 9.34
CA PRO A 183 3.23 -3.57 8.94
C PRO A 183 3.17 -4.17 7.53
N LEU A 184 4.16 -3.82 6.69
CA LEU A 184 4.31 -4.32 5.34
C LEU A 184 5.69 -4.94 5.15
N SER A 185 5.76 -6.01 4.37
CA SER A 185 6.99 -6.73 4.09
C SER A 185 7.22 -6.90 2.60
N LEU A 186 8.48 -7.05 2.20
CA LEU A 186 8.87 -7.62 0.93
C LEU A 186 8.64 -9.14 1.00
N ALA A 187 8.13 -9.73 -0.07
CA ALA A 187 7.96 -11.18 -0.17
C ALA A 187 8.49 -11.70 -1.50
N TRP A 188 9.15 -12.83 -1.47
CA TRP A 188 9.63 -13.52 -2.68
C TRP A 188 9.64 -15.04 -2.44
N ARG A 189 9.64 -15.83 -3.52
CA ARG A 189 9.67 -17.27 -3.40
C ARG A 189 10.98 -17.75 -2.81
N LYS A 190 10.92 -18.64 -1.83
CA LYS A 190 12.12 -19.22 -1.18
C LYS A 190 13.03 -19.95 -2.16
N PHE A 191 12.42 -20.60 -3.17
CA PHE A 191 13.12 -21.46 -4.11
C PHE A 191 12.76 -21.06 -5.53
N GLY A 192 13.71 -21.23 -6.45
CA GLY A 192 13.49 -20.99 -7.88
C GLY A 192 13.68 -19.55 -8.33
N SER A 193 14.08 -18.63 -7.46
CA SER A 193 14.42 -17.26 -7.84
C SER A 193 15.76 -17.21 -8.57
N GLY A 194 15.84 -16.38 -9.62
CA GLY A 194 17.07 -16.13 -10.33
C GLY A 194 17.77 -14.85 -9.86
N LYS A 195 18.81 -14.45 -10.58
CA LYS A 195 19.68 -13.33 -10.22
C LYS A 195 18.96 -11.98 -10.15
N ALA A 196 18.01 -11.72 -11.03
CA ALA A 196 17.29 -10.46 -11.04
C ALA A 196 16.46 -10.29 -9.77
N VAL A 197 15.71 -11.32 -9.36
CA VAL A 197 14.96 -11.29 -8.10
C VAL A 197 15.91 -11.16 -6.90
N GLU A 198 17.01 -11.91 -6.88
CA GLU A 198 18.01 -11.84 -5.80
C GLU A 198 18.59 -10.42 -5.67
N ASP A 199 18.88 -9.76 -6.79
CA ASP A 199 19.40 -8.39 -6.77
C ASP A 199 18.35 -7.38 -6.29
N ILE A 200 17.10 -7.55 -6.69
CA ILE A 200 16.00 -6.71 -6.17
C ILE A 200 15.87 -6.90 -4.66
N VAL A 201 15.87 -8.12 -4.18
CA VAL A 201 15.82 -8.43 -2.74
C VAL A 201 16.98 -7.74 -2.00
N THR A 202 18.18 -7.79 -2.55
CA THR A 202 19.36 -7.12 -1.98
C THR A 202 19.17 -5.60 -1.89
N LEU A 203 18.62 -4.97 -2.95
CA LEU A 203 18.32 -3.54 -2.91
C LEU A 203 17.42 -3.18 -1.72
N PHE A 204 16.38 -3.96 -1.49
CA PHE A 204 15.42 -3.71 -0.40
C PHE A 204 16.00 -4.05 0.98
N THR A 205 16.64 -5.20 1.13
CA THR A 205 17.19 -5.63 2.42
C THR A 205 18.34 -4.72 2.89
N GLN A 206 19.12 -4.18 1.97
CA GLN A 206 20.19 -3.23 2.25
C GLN A 206 19.73 -1.77 2.22
N ARG A 207 18.47 -1.49 2.00
CA ARG A 207 17.91 -0.12 1.95
C ARG A 207 18.68 0.78 0.99
N ARG A 208 18.97 0.31 -0.20
CA ARG A 208 19.74 1.05 -1.20
C ARG A 208 18.97 2.27 -1.73
N PRO A 209 19.69 3.32 -2.18
CA PRO A 209 19.06 4.53 -2.71
C PRO A 209 18.11 4.27 -3.88
N GLU A 210 18.38 3.23 -4.69
CA GLU A 210 17.60 2.87 -5.87
C GLU A 210 16.15 2.51 -5.57
N ILE A 211 15.83 2.15 -4.32
CA ILE A 211 14.46 1.76 -3.92
C ILE A 211 13.88 2.69 -2.85
N SER A 212 14.56 3.77 -2.52
CA SER A 212 14.15 4.66 -1.42
C SER A 212 12.74 5.22 -1.58
N GLY A 213 12.29 5.47 -2.81
CA GLY A 213 10.95 5.98 -3.09
C GLY A 213 9.82 5.06 -2.67
N PHE A 214 10.06 3.75 -2.58
CA PHE A 214 9.06 2.80 -2.06
C PHE A 214 8.92 2.84 -0.54
N LEU A 215 9.89 3.40 0.16
CA LEU A 215 9.93 3.44 1.63
C LEU A 215 9.42 4.75 2.22
N GLU A 216 9.15 5.75 1.39
CA GLU A 216 8.70 7.08 1.83
C GLU A 216 7.36 7.03 2.57
N ILE A 217 6.48 6.09 2.22
CA ILE A 217 5.18 5.89 2.87
C ILE A 217 5.29 5.64 4.38
N PHE A 218 6.39 5.05 4.82
CA PHE A 218 6.60 4.71 6.23
C PHE A 218 7.01 5.92 7.08
N GLY A 219 7.31 7.06 6.45
CA GLY A 219 7.81 8.24 7.13
C GLY A 219 9.28 8.13 7.52
N ASN A 220 9.78 9.16 8.14
CA ASN A 220 11.16 9.19 8.61
C ASN A 220 11.22 8.46 9.97
N PRO A 221 12.16 7.53 10.21
CA PRO A 221 12.28 6.82 11.48
C PRO A 221 12.55 7.73 12.69
N ARG A 222 12.72 9.03 12.46
CA ARG A 222 12.97 10.05 13.50
C ARG A 222 11.81 11.04 13.73
N SER A 223 10.63 10.80 13.16
CA SER A 223 9.46 11.68 13.38
C SER A 223 8.37 10.99 14.20
#